data_729d497409b3c44acb74f73598a3b2ff
#
_entry.id   729d497409b3c44acb74f73598a3b2ff
#
_cell.length_a   1.000
_cell.length_b   1.000
_cell.length_c   1.000
_cell.angle_alpha   90.00
_cell.angle_beta   90.00
_cell.angle_gamma   90.00
#
_symmetry.space_group_name_H-M   'P 1'
#
loop_
_entity.id
_entity.type
_entity.pdbx_description
1 polymer ?
#
loop_
_entity_poly.entity_id
_entity_poly.type
_entity_poly.pdbx_seq_one_letter_code
_entity_poly.pdbx_strand_id
1 'polypeptide(L)'
;MPYYEKESVSIYYEESGSGFPLLIIPGGGLNSSIESLDGDVPFNPMKTYKDDFHCISADLRNAAAGKSSGPLEVDRPWDAYSEDQLGMMDHLGIDKFLVMGFCIGGPMIHNLLRLAPDRIIAAALMQPS
;
A
#
# COMPACT_ATOMS: atom_id res chain seq x y z
N MET A 1 9.90 8.68 -12.67
CA MET A 1 8.57 8.11 -12.33
C MET A 1 8.75 7.04 -11.26
N PRO A 2 8.02 7.12 -10.16
CA PRO A 2 8.21 6.17 -9.06
C PRO A 2 7.44 4.87 -9.29
N TYR A 3 8.11 3.94 -9.93
CA TYR A 3 7.58 2.60 -10.15
C TYR A 3 8.51 1.56 -9.54
N TYR A 4 7.92 0.59 -8.86
CA TYR A 4 8.58 -0.64 -8.49
C TYR A 4 8.27 -1.66 -9.58
N GLU A 5 9.29 -2.23 -10.19
CA GLU A 5 9.13 -3.18 -11.29
C GLU A 5 9.85 -4.48 -10.99
N LYS A 6 9.15 -5.60 -11.18
CA LYS A 6 9.72 -6.94 -11.05
C LYS A 6 9.05 -7.83 -12.08
N GLU A 7 9.84 -8.32 -13.04
CA GLU A 7 9.32 -9.14 -14.15
C GLU A 7 8.21 -8.38 -14.87
N SER A 8 6.99 -8.93 -14.92
CA SER A 8 5.86 -8.30 -15.59
C SER A 8 5.00 -7.44 -14.68
N VAL A 9 5.42 -7.26 -13.42
CA VAL A 9 4.70 -6.43 -12.44
C VAL A 9 5.29 -5.03 -12.43
N SER A 10 4.42 -4.01 -12.51
CA SER A 10 4.80 -2.61 -12.42
C SER A 10 3.86 -1.92 -11.44
N ILE A 11 4.39 -1.47 -10.32
CA ILE A 11 3.60 -0.86 -9.24
C ILE A 11 3.96 0.62 -9.11
N TYR A 12 2.99 1.48 -9.38
CA TYR A 12 3.13 2.92 -9.19
C TYR A 12 2.97 3.26 -7.71
N TYR A 13 3.90 4.03 -7.16
CA TYR A 13 3.82 4.47 -5.78
C TYR A 13 4.15 5.95 -5.67
N GLU A 14 3.78 6.55 -4.54
CA GLU A 14 4.13 7.92 -4.20
C GLU A 14 4.65 7.97 -2.79
N GLU A 15 5.52 8.94 -2.52
CA GLU A 15 6.10 9.15 -1.21
C GLU A 15 5.89 10.60 -0.78
N SER A 16 5.77 10.83 0.52
CA SER A 16 5.76 12.18 1.08
C SER A 16 6.38 12.17 2.47
N GLY A 17 6.97 13.30 2.84
CA GLY A 17 7.51 13.50 4.17
C GLY A 17 8.81 12.76 4.44
N SER A 18 9.19 12.76 5.71
CA SER A 18 10.39 12.09 6.20
C SER A 18 10.15 11.61 7.62
N GLY A 19 10.95 10.65 8.06
CA GLY A 19 10.82 10.06 9.38
C GLY A 19 10.66 8.56 9.29
N PHE A 20 9.97 7.97 10.27
CA PHE A 20 9.76 6.54 10.28
C PHE A 20 8.78 6.14 9.16
N PRO A 21 9.03 5.03 8.45
CA PRO A 21 8.18 4.66 7.31
C PRO A 21 6.74 4.28 7.72
N LEU A 22 5.79 4.81 6.99
CA LEU A 22 4.36 4.52 7.14
C LEU A 22 3.79 4.14 5.78
N LEU A 23 3.42 2.88 5.62
CA LEU A 23 2.76 2.38 4.41
C LEU A 23 1.26 2.64 4.53
N ILE A 24 0.69 3.30 3.54
CA ILE A 24 -0.73 3.64 3.50
C ILE A 24 -1.39 2.87 2.37
N ILE A 25 -2.40 2.06 2.73
CA ILE A 25 -3.16 1.26 1.76
C ILE A 25 -4.50 1.94 1.51
N PRO A 26 -4.71 2.52 0.32
CA PRO A 26 -5.97 3.20 0.02
C PRO A 26 -7.16 2.25 -0.03
N GLY A 27 -8.36 2.78 0.21
CA GLY A 27 -9.59 2.04 0.00
C GLY A 27 -9.99 2.00 -1.47
N GLY A 28 -11.15 1.42 -1.74
CA GLY A 28 -11.69 1.33 -3.09
C GLY A 28 -11.77 -0.08 -3.64
N GLY A 29 -11.70 -1.09 -2.78
CA GLY A 29 -11.77 -2.49 -3.19
C GLY A 29 -10.63 -2.83 -4.15
N LEU A 30 -10.93 -3.56 -5.20
CA LEU A 30 -9.92 -3.93 -6.20
C LEU A 30 -9.52 -2.76 -7.09
N ASN A 31 -10.12 -1.60 -6.89
CA ASN A 31 -9.74 -0.36 -7.58
C ASN A 31 -8.97 0.59 -6.67
N SER A 32 -8.38 0.06 -5.61
CA SER A 32 -7.61 0.83 -4.64
C SER A 32 -6.50 1.63 -5.33
N SER A 33 -6.54 2.94 -5.19
CA SER A 33 -5.56 3.82 -5.82
C SER A 33 -5.27 5.02 -4.91
N ILE A 34 -4.08 5.60 -5.10
CA ILE A 34 -3.65 6.76 -4.32
C ILE A 34 -4.62 7.93 -4.50
N GLU A 35 -5.17 8.06 -5.70
CA GLU A 35 -6.13 9.14 -6.01
C GLU A 35 -7.33 9.12 -5.05
N SER A 36 -7.77 7.94 -4.60
CA SER A 36 -8.91 7.84 -3.70
C SER A 36 -8.65 8.47 -2.34
N LEU A 37 -7.41 8.68 -1.96
CA LEU A 37 -7.07 9.33 -0.68
C LEU A 37 -7.50 10.79 -0.63
N ASP A 38 -7.73 11.43 -1.76
CA ASP A 38 -8.17 12.81 -1.81
C ASP A 38 -9.70 12.98 -1.74
N GLY A 39 -10.47 11.92 -2.01
CA GLY A 39 -11.92 12.07 -2.13
C GLY A 39 -12.75 11.18 -1.23
N ASP A 40 -12.32 9.94 -1.07
CA ASP A 40 -13.19 8.90 -0.48
C ASP A 40 -12.92 8.62 0.98
N VAL A 41 -11.97 9.30 1.60
CA VAL A 41 -11.60 9.09 3.00
C VAL A 41 -11.69 10.41 3.77
N PRO A 42 -11.82 10.35 5.11
CA PRO A 42 -11.98 11.58 5.92
C PRO A 42 -10.82 12.57 5.80
N PHE A 43 -9.62 12.08 5.49
CA PHE A 43 -8.43 12.92 5.32
C PHE A 43 -7.44 12.18 4.45
N ASN A 44 -6.49 12.92 3.87
CA ASN A 44 -5.43 12.30 3.08
C ASN A 44 -4.19 12.11 3.96
N PRO A 45 -3.88 10.88 4.40
CA PRO A 45 -2.75 10.64 5.30
C PRO A 45 -1.40 11.00 4.68
N MET A 46 -1.27 10.96 3.35
CA MET A 46 -0.03 11.38 2.67
C MET A 46 0.29 12.85 2.93
N LYS A 47 -0.75 13.66 3.16
CA LYS A 47 -0.61 15.08 3.48
C LYS A 47 -0.59 15.32 4.98
N THR A 48 -1.44 14.62 5.71
CA THR A 48 -1.63 14.84 7.14
C THR A 48 -0.39 14.44 7.95
N TYR A 49 0.26 13.34 7.58
CA TYR A 49 1.35 12.77 8.38
C TYR A 49 2.75 13.03 7.81
N LYS A 50 2.86 13.82 6.74
CA LYS A 50 4.14 14.04 6.09
C LYS A 50 5.19 14.72 6.96
N ASP A 51 4.76 15.45 7.98
CA ASP A 51 5.70 16.16 8.87
C ASP A 51 6.31 15.24 9.91
N ASP A 52 5.70 14.09 10.17
CA ASP A 52 6.13 13.14 11.20
C ASP A 52 6.59 11.81 10.67
N PHE A 53 6.18 11.44 9.47
CA PHE A 53 6.43 10.11 8.90
C PHE A 53 6.87 10.20 7.44
N HIS A 54 7.63 9.20 7.02
CA HIS A 54 7.90 8.96 5.61
C HIS A 54 6.72 8.13 5.08
N CYS A 55 5.78 8.79 4.42
CA CYS A 55 4.55 8.16 3.96
C CYS A 55 4.74 7.58 2.56
N ILE A 56 4.33 6.32 2.38
CA ILE A 56 4.42 5.61 1.11
C ILE A 56 3.05 5.01 0.80
N SER A 57 2.58 5.18 -0.43
CA SER A 57 1.34 4.55 -0.88
C SER A 57 1.47 4.12 -2.33
N ALA A 58 0.75 3.07 -2.72
CA ALA A 58 0.81 2.51 -4.06
C ALA A 58 -0.59 2.26 -4.60
N ASP A 59 -0.72 2.33 -5.93
CA ASP A 59 -1.92 1.85 -6.60
C ASP A 59 -1.91 0.33 -6.60
N LEU A 60 -3.05 -0.28 -6.33
CA LEU A 60 -3.19 -1.73 -6.37
C LEU A 60 -2.96 -2.23 -7.79
N ARG A 61 -2.34 -3.42 -7.92
CA ARG A 61 -2.13 -4.06 -9.23
C ARG A 61 -3.44 -4.12 -10.00
N ASN A 62 -3.45 -3.58 -11.22
CA ASN A 62 -4.59 -3.58 -12.13
C ASN A 62 -5.84 -2.81 -11.65
N ALA A 63 -5.69 -1.91 -10.70
CA ALA A 63 -6.78 -1.03 -10.29
C ALA A 63 -7.20 -0.14 -11.46
N ALA A 64 -8.53 0.00 -11.66
CA ALA A 64 -9.06 0.68 -12.84
C ALA A 64 -8.60 2.12 -12.97
N ALA A 65 -8.53 2.85 -11.86
CA ALA A 65 -8.12 4.26 -11.85
C ALA A 65 -6.63 4.43 -11.57
N GLY A 66 -5.88 3.33 -11.41
CA GLY A 66 -4.49 3.36 -11.01
C GLY A 66 -3.54 3.17 -12.17
N LYS A 67 -2.25 3.22 -11.85
CA LYS A 67 -1.16 3.12 -12.83
C LYS A 67 -0.34 1.85 -12.65
N SER A 68 -0.79 0.94 -11.79
CA SER A 68 -0.10 -0.33 -11.53
C SER A 68 -0.66 -1.44 -12.40
N SER A 69 0.20 -2.33 -12.86
CA SER A 69 -0.18 -3.43 -13.72
C SER A 69 0.61 -4.70 -13.40
N GLY A 70 0.07 -5.83 -13.82
CA GLY A 70 0.73 -7.12 -13.66
C GLY A 70 -0.21 -8.27 -13.98
N PRO A 71 0.30 -9.51 -13.91
CA PRO A 71 -0.53 -10.67 -14.16
C PRO A 71 -1.69 -10.77 -13.18
N LEU A 72 -2.82 -11.25 -13.65
CA LEU A 72 -3.98 -11.53 -12.82
C LEU A 72 -3.78 -12.90 -12.16
N GLU A 73 -3.65 -12.93 -10.84
CA GLU A 73 -3.42 -14.18 -10.10
C GLU A 73 -4.69 -14.59 -9.37
N VAL A 74 -5.51 -15.38 -10.06
CA VAL A 74 -6.82 -15.78 -9.56
C VAL A 74 -6.75 -16.81 -8.41
N ASP A 75 -5.63 -17.54 -8.31
CA ASP A 75 -5.46 -18.58 -7.28
C ASP A 75 -4.92 -18.03 -5.95
N ARG A 76 -4.24 -16.88 -5.99
CA ARG A 76 -3.62 -16.31 -4.78
C ARG A 76 -3.60 -14.77 -4.83
N PRO A 77 -4.76 -14.13 -5.03
CA PRO A 77 -4.77 -12.68 -5.24
C PRO A 77 -4.27 -11.89 -4.03
N TRP A 78 -4.63 -12.29 -2.82
CA TRP A 78 -4.20 -11.59 -1.61
C TRP A 78 -2.68 -11.65 -1.43
N ASP A 79 -2.09 -12.81 -1.69
CA ASP A 79 -0.64 -12.95 -1.58
C ASP A 79 0.08 -12.14 -2.66
N ALA A 80 -0.47 -12.10 -3.87
CA ALA A 80 0.10 -11.30 -4.94
C ALA A 80 0.12 -9.81 -4.58
N TYR A 81 -0.99 -9.29 -4.05
CA TYR A 81 -1.06 -7.88 -3.61
C TYR A 81 -0.09 -7.60 -2.47
N SER A 82 0.01 -8.52 -1.50
CA SER A 82 0.94 -8.36 -0.39
C SER A 82 2.39 -8.42 -0.85
N GLU A 83 2.71 -9.30 -1.77
CA GLU A 83 4.07 -9.40 -2.33
C GLU A 83 4.44 -8.14 -3.08
N ASP A 84 3.49 -7.51 -3.77
CA ASP A 84 3.73 -6.22 -4.43
C ASP A 84 4.11 -5.15 -3.40
N GLN A 85 3.37 -5.06 -2.30
CA GLN A 85 3.65 -4.09 -1.24
C GLN A 85 5.02 -4.35 -0.58
N LEU A 86 5.29 -5.59 -0.24
CA LEU A 86 6.56 -5.95 0.39
C LEU A 86 7.74 -5.74 -0.57
N GLY A 87 7.56 -6.10 -1.84
CA GLY A 87 8.58 -5.88 -2.85
C GLY A 87 8.88 -4.40 -3.05
N MET A 88 7.84 -3.57 -3.05
CA MET A 88 8.00 -2.12 -3.13
C MET A 88 8.80 -1.59 -1.93
N MET A 89 8.50 -2.04 -0.72
CA MET A 89 9.23 -1.62 0.48
C MET A 89 10.68 -2.08 0.41
N ASP A 90 10.94 -3.29 -0.09
CA ASP A 90 12.30 -3.78 -0.32
C ASP A 90 13.04 -2.90 -1.33
N HIS A 91 12.35 -2.52 -2.41
CA HIS A 91 12.90 -1.64 -3.44
C HIS A 91 13.32 -0.28 -2.87
N LEU A 92 12.57 0.21 -1.90
CA LEU A 92 12.84 1.48 -1.22
C LEU A 92 13.86 1.33 -0.08
N GLY A 93 14.33 0.12 0.19
CA GLY A 93 15.30 -0.13 1.26
C GLY A 93 14.68 -0.07 2.65
N ILE A 94 13.38 -0.29 2.77
CA ILE A 94 12.65 -0.21 4.03
C ILE A 94 12.42 -1.61 4.58
N ASP A 95 12.98 -1.90 5.77
CA ASP A 95 12.80 -3.19 6.42
C ASP A 95 11.56 -3.21 7.30
N LYS A 96 11.49 -2.33 8.28
CA LYS A 96 10.38 -2.28 9.24
C LYS A 96 9.57 -1.00 9.04
N PHE A 97 8.25 -1.12 9.18
CA PHE A 97 7.36 0.01 8.92
C PHE A 97 6.06 -0.10 9.70
N LEU A 98 5.37 1.04 9.80
CA LEU A 98 4.00 1.11 10.27
C LEU A 98 3.08 0.97 9.06
N VAL A 99 1.86 0.49 9.26
CA VAL A 99 0.91 0.37 8.16
C VAL A 99 -0.46 0.93 8.59
N MET A 100 -1.11 1.64 7.65
CA MET A 100 -2.45 2.18 7.83
C MET A 100 -3.27 1.80 6.61
N GLY A 101 -4.48 1.31 6.79
CA GLY A 101 -5.34 0.92 5.68
C GLY A 101 -6.77 1.37 5.87
N PHE A 102 -7.42 1.68 4.75
CA PHE A 102 -8.82 2.08 4.70
C PHE A 102 -9.63 1.00 4.02
N CYS A 103 -10.79 0.64 4.57
CA CYS A 103 -11.73 -0.30 3.95
C CYS A 103 -11.05 -1.62 3.57
N ILE A 104 -10.83 -1.87 2.27
CA ILE A 104 -10.14 -3.07 1.76
C ILE A 104 -8.72 -3.20 2.33
N GLY A 105 -8.14 -2.10 2.78
CA GLY A 105 -6.83 -2.12 3.42
C GLY A 105 -6.81 -2.97 4.69
N GLY A 106 -7.96 -3.12 5.39
CA GLY A 106 -8.04 -3.98 6.55
C GLY A 106 -7.65 -5.42 6.25
N PRO A 107 -8.36 -6.11 5.35
CA PRO A 107 -7.97 -7.46 4.92
C PRO A 107 -6.55 -7.54 4.36
N MET A 108 -6.11 -6.52 3.64
CA MET A 108 -4.74 -6.49 3.11
C MET A 108 -3.70 -6.44 4.23
N ILE A 109 -3.94 -5.64 5.27
CA ILE A 109 -3.06 -5.58 6.43
C ILE A 109 -3.00 -6.93 7.13
N HIS A 110 -4.14 -7.60 7.30
CA HIS A 110 -4.16 -8.93 7.90
C HIS A 110 -3.29 -9.90 7.10
N ASN A 111 -3.35 -9.84 5.78
CA ASN A 111 -2.53 -10.71 4.95
C ASN A 111 -1.04 -10.37 5.05
N LEU A 112 -0.70 -9.07 5.12
CA LEU A 112 0.68 -8.65 5.35
C LEU A 112 1.22 -9.15 6.68
N LEU A 113 0.39 -9.10 7.73
CA LEU A 113 0.78 -9.60 9.05
C LEU A 113 1.00 -11.12 9.03
N ARG A 114 0.24 -11.84 8.23
CA ARG A 114 0.44 -13.28 8.06
C ARG A 114 1.76 -13.60 7.38
N LEU A 115 2.10 -12.82 6.34
CA LEU A 115 3.29 -13.09 5.52
C LEU A 115 4.59 -12.52 6.10
N ALA A 116 4.51 -11.37 6.76
CA ALA A 116 5.72 -10.66 7.22
C ALA A 116 5.50 -9.99 8.58
N PRO A 117 5.16 -10.77 9.63
CA PRO A 117 4.85 -10.17 10.93
C PRO A 117 6.02 -9.42 11.55
N ASP A 118 7.25 -9.81 11.22
CA ASP A 118 8.45 -9.21 11.81
C ASP A 118 8.79 -7.85 11.21
N ARG A 119 8.12 -7.47 10.12
CA ARG A 119 8.38 -6.19 9.45
C ARG A 119 7.40 -5.10 9.86
N ILE A 120 6.26 -5.46 10.42
CA ILE A 120 5.19 -4.50 10.75
C ILE A 120 5.23 -4.19 12.24
N ILE A 121 5.57 -2.95 12.57
CA ILE A 121 5.70 -2.50 13.96
C ILE A 121 4.34 -2.28 14.58
N ALA A 122 3.42 -1.67 13.85
CA ALA A 122 2.05 -1.42 14.29
C ALA A 122 1.16 -1.20 13.08
N ALA A 123 -0.14 -1.42 13.25
CA ALA A 123 -1.11 -1.26 12.18
C ALA A 123 -2.34 -0.49 12.65
N ALA A 124 -2.87 0.37 11.80
CA ALA A 124 -4.12 1.09 12.02
C ALA A 124 -5.11 0.73 10.92
N LEU A 125 -6.25 0.17 11.32
CA LEU A 125 -7.28 -0.25 10.38
C LEU A 125 -8.45 0.71 10.48
N MET A 126 -8.70 1.46 9.40
CA MET A 126 -9.72 2.50 9.35
C MET A 126 -10.90 1.99 8.53
N GLN A 127 -12.09 1.89 9.16
CA GLN A 127 -13.32 1.43 8.50
C GLN A 127 -13.12 0.08 7.81
N PRO A 128 -12.63 -0.94 8.52
CA PRO A 128 -12.41 -2.25 7.90
C PRO A 128 -13.74 -2.88 7.47
N SER A 129 -13.68 -3.67 6.42
CA SER A 129 -14.85 -4.39 5.93
C SER A 129 -14.64 -5.90 5.98
#